data_beb4b4a0e3ee591e0fe75ab59164b0f4
#
_entry.id   beb4b4a0e3ee591e0fe75ab59164b0f4
#
_cell.length_a   1.000
_cell.length_b   1.000
_cell.length_c   1.000
_cell.angle_alpha   90.00
_cell.angle_beta   90.00
_cell.angle_gamma   90.00
#
_symmetry.space_group_name_H-M   'P 1'
#
loop_
_entity.id
_entity.type
_entity.pdbx_description
1 polymer ?
#
loop_
_entity_poly.entity_id
_entity_poly.type
_entity_poly.pdbx_seq_one_letter_code
_entity_poly.pdbx_strand_id
1 'polypeptide(L)'
;MPDIEIRRAEAGDLNGVAASSAALFAEDGPHDRLRNLQWPSEHGAAWIAGLSEDPDALLLAAVTGNTVVGHLAGSYYPASPMMAGARAELVSMYVVPGLRGKGVGSRLVAEFTAWARERGATRMHVTAYTANEAAVRFYQRRGYAPLWTVLAADL
;
A
#
# COMPACT_ATOMS: atom_id res chain seq x y z
N MET A 1 -12.76 -20.92 -2.82
CA MET A 1 -12.06 -19.71 -2.38
C MET A 1 -11.08 -20.10 -1.27
N PRO A 2 -9.80 -19.89 -1.42
CA PRO A 2 -8.86 -20.17 -0.32
C PRO A 2 -9.20 -19.28 0.87
N ASP A 3 -8.95 -19.79 2.07
CA ASP A 3 -9.07 -19.00 3.29
C ASP A 3 -7.90 -18.02 3.33
N ILE A 4 -8.20 -16.74 3.37
CA ILE A 4 -7.21 -15.65 3.37
C ILE A 4 -7.35 -14.87 4.68
N GLU A 5 -6.29 -14.90 5.48
CA GLU A 5 -6.16 -14.11 6.68
C GLU A 5 -5.54 -12.76 6.34
N ILE A 6 -6.09 -11.69 6.88
CA ILE A 6 -5.47 -10.36 6.89
C ILE A 6 -4.96 -10.11 8.31
N ARG A 7 -3.67 -9.85 8.44
CA ARG A 7 -3.05 -9.62 9.75
C ARG A 7 -1.86 -8.66 9.65
N ARG A 8 -1.40 -8.16 10.78
CA ARG A 8 -0.10 -7.51 10.82
C ARG A 8 0.97 -8.51 10.39
N ALA A 9 1.90 -8.06 9.55
CA ALA A 9 2.98 -8.91 9.07
C ALA A 9 3.86 -9.34 10.25
N GLU A 10 4.08 -10.63 10.36
CA GLU A 10 5.00 -11.25 11.30
C GLU A 10 6.38 -11.40 10.67
N ALA A 11 7.41 -11.72 11.47
CA ALA A 11 8.77 -11.88 10.96
C ALA A 11 8.85 -12.86 9.78
N GLY A 12 8.10 -13.96 9.84
CA GLY A 12 8.05 -14.97 8.76
C GLY A 12 7.36 -14.50 7.49
N ASP A 13 6.62 -13.39 7.52
CA ASP A 13 5.93 -12.84 6.35
C ASP A 13 6.79 -11.85 5.56
N LEU A 14 7.84 -11.29 6.15
CA LEU A 14 8.56 -10.14 5.58
C LEU A 14 9.14 -10.41 4.20
N ASN A 15 9.69 -11.59 3.96
CA ASN A 15 10.18 -11.97 2.64
C ASN A 15 9.07 -12.03 1.60
N GLY A 16 7.91 -12.55 1.98
CA GLY A 16 6.73 -12.61 1.12
C GLY A 16 6.17 -11.21 0.84
N VAL A 17 6.15 -10.33 1.83
CA VAL A 17 5.73 -8.93 1.66
C VAL A 17 6.71 -8.18 0.75
N ALA A 18 8.01 -8.39 0.90
CA ALA A 18 9.01 -7.80 0.01
C ALA A 18 8.82 -8.27 -1.44
N ALA A 19 8.54 -9.55 -1.66
CA ALA A 19 8.23 -10.08 -3.00
C ALA A 19 6.93 -9.48 -3.57
N SER A 20 5.91 -9.30 -2.74
CA SER A 20 4.65 -8.63 -3.10
C SER A 20 4.88 -7.17 -3.52
N SER A 21 5.72 -6.44 -2.78
CA SER A 21 6.13 -5.09 -3.13
C SER A 21 6.90 -5.03 -4.44
N ALA A 22 7.80 -5.97 -4.69
CA ALA A 22 8.52 -6.08 -5.96
C ALA A 22 7.58 -6.32 -7.14
N ALA A 23 6.54 -7.14 -6.96
CA ALA A 23 5.53 -7.38 -7.98
C ALA A 23 4.74 -6.11 -8.31
N LEU A 24 4.42 -5.27 -7.32
CA LEU A 24 3.79 -3.97 -7.54
C LEU A 24 4.71 -3.04 -8.35
N PHE A 25 6.00 -2.97 -8.03
CA PHE A 25 6.96 -2.19 -8.79
C PHE A 25 7.00 -2.60 -10.26
N ALA A 26 7.04 -3.89 -10.54
CA ALA A 26 7.03 -4.41 -11.90
C ALA A 26 5.72 -4.05 -12.65
N GLU A 27 4.59 -4.13 -11.96
CA GLU A 27 3.28 -3.78 -12.53
C GLU A 27 3.15 -2.28 -12.81
N ASP A 28 3.71 -1.43 -11.96
CA ASP A 28 3.69 0.03 -12.11
C ASP A 28 4.71 0.54 -13.12
N GLY A 29 5.73 -0.23 -13.44
CA GLY A 29 6.81 0.16 -14.36
C GLY A 29 6.35 0.80 -15.68
N PRO A 30 5.36 0.24 -16.39
CA PRO A 30 4.84 0.81 -17.63
C PRO A 30 4.22 2.20 -17.49
N HIS A 31 3.84 2.63 -16.30
CA HIS A 31 3.23 3.93 -16.06
C HIS A 31 4.24 5.06 -15.89
N ASP A 32 5.51 4.73 -15.60
CA ASP A 32 6.54 5.74 -15.36
C ASP A 32 7.92 5.21 -15.77
N ARG A 33 8.47 5.76 -16.85
CA ARG A 33 9.78 5.37 -17.38
C ARG A 33 10.95 5.65 -16.44
N LEU A 34 10.75 6.51 -15.43
CA LEU A 34 11.78 6.80 -14.43
C LEU A 34 11.72 5.85 -13.23
N ARG A 35 10.78 4.94 -13.21
CA ARG A 35 10.67 3.94 -12.15
C ARG A 35 11.91 3.03 -12.16
N ASN A 36 12.66 3.02 -11.07
CA ASN A 36 13.83 2.13 -10.95
C ASN A 36 13.37 0.70 -10.60
N LEU A 37 13.30 -0.16 -11.60
CA LEU A 37 12.86 -1.54 -11.44
C LEU A 37 13.88 -2.42 -10.70
N GLN A 38 15.10 -1.92 -10.44
CA GLN A 38 16.12 -2.59 -9.63
C GLN A 38 15.97 -2.29 -8.13
N TRP A 39 15.23 -1.21 -7.79
CA TRP A 39 15.08 -0.80 -6.39
C TRP A 39 14.58 -1.93 -5.49
N PRO A 40 13.57 -2.75 -5.85
CA PRO A 40 13.10 -3.82 -4.99
C PRO A 40 14.17 -4.85 -4.63
N SER A 41 15.03 -5.24 -5.57
CA SER A 41 16.09 -6.21 -5.31
C SER A 41 17.24 -5.62 -4.48
N GLU A 42 17.47 -4.32 -4.58
CA GLU A 42 18.56 -3.64 -3.88
C GLU A 42 18.15 -3.13 -2.50
N HIS A 43 16.92 -2.65 -2.34
CA HIS A 43 16.46 -1.91 -1.16
C HIS A 43 15.15 -2.42 -0.56
N GLY A 44 14.37 -3.22 -1.29
CA GLY A 44 13.01 -3.59 -0.89
C GLY A 44 12.93 -4.34 0.43
N ALA A 45 13.79 -5.31 0.65
CA ALA A 45 13.78 -6.10 1.89
C ALA A 45 14.10 -5.24 3.12
N ALA A 46 15.10 -4.35 3.01
CA ALA A 46 15.45 -3.42 4.10
C ALA A 46 14.33 -2.43 4.38
N TRP A 47 13.65 -1.93 3.34
CA TRP A 47 12.50 -1.03 3.50
C TRP A 47 11.35 -1.71 4.23
N ILE A 48 10.98 -2.93 3.86
CA ILE A 48 9.92 -3.70 4.52
C ILE A 48 10.29 -4.00 5.98
N ALA A 49 11.54 -4.40 6.25
CA ALA A 49 12.01 -4.61 7.61
C ALA A 49 11.91 -3.34 8.46
N GLY A 50 12.29 -2.18 7.89
CA GLY A 50 12.16 -0.90 8.56
C GLY A 50 10.71 -0.54 8.90
N LEU A 51 9.78 -0.77 7.98
CA LEU A 51 8.35 -0.55 8.23
C LEU A 51 7.81 -1.45 9.35
N SER A 52 8.27 -2.68 9.44
CA SER A 52 7.83 -3.63 10.47
C SER A 52 8.20 -3.18 11.89
N GLU A 53 9.21 -2.34 12.03
CA GLU A 53 9.73 -1.82 13.30
C GLU A 53 9.30 -0.36 13.58
N ASP A 54 8.75 0.33 12.59
CA ASP A 54 8.33 1.73 12.70
C ASP A 54 7.00 1.83 13.44
N PRO A 55 6.93 2.51 14.61
CA PRO A 55 5.68 2.67 15.35
C PRO A 55 4.63 3.53 14.61
N ASP A 56 5.05 4.34 13.63
CA ASP A 56 4.16 5.16 12.80
C ASP A 56 3.79 4.50 11.47
N ALA A 57 4.16 3.24 11.30
CA ALA A 57 3.81 2.46 10.12
C ALA A 57 2.83 1.32 10.45
N LEU A 58 2.06 0.94 9.44
CA LEU A 58 1.26 -0.27 9.41
C LEU A 58 1.77 -1.16 8.29
N LEU A 59 2.07 -2.41 8.60
CA LEU A 59 2.41 -3.41 7.60
C LEU A 59 1.47 -4.60 7.74
N LEU A 60 0.61 -4.79 6.74
CA LEU A 60 -0.35 -5.89 6.68
C LEU A 60 0.08 -6.92 5.65
N ALA A 61 -0.15 -8.17 5.96
CA ALA A 61 -0.04 -9.28 5.03
C ALA A 61 -1.41 -9.94 4.83
N ALA A 62 -1.72 -10.25 3.58
CA ALA A 62 -2.79 -11.18 3.23
C ALA A 62 -2.16 -12.53 3.00
N VAL A 63 -2.55 -13.53 3.80
CA VAL A 63 -1.87 -14.82 3.86
C VAL A 63 -2.86 -15.96 3.64
N THR A 64 -2.47 -16.92 2.82
CA THR A 64 -3.18 -18.20 2.71
C THR A 64 -2.19 -19.33 3.01
N GLY A 65 -2.48 -20.15 4.02
CA GLY A 65 -1.47 -21.07 4.55
C GLY A 65 -0.25 -20.29 5.05
N ASN A 66 0.92 -20.57 4.47
CA ASN A 66 2.16 -19.86 4.76
C ASN A 66 2.60 -18.93 3.63
N THR A 67 1.71 -18.64 2.68
CA THR A 67 2.03 -17.86 1.48
C THR A 67 1.40 -16.47 1.57
N VAL A 68 2.22 -15.44 1.40
CA VAL A 68 1.76 -14.06 1.26
C VAL A 68 1.19 -13.88 -0.15
N VAL A 69 -0.08 -13.50 -0.23
CA VAL A 69 -0.80 -13.27 -1.49
C VAL A 69 -1.16 -11.81 -1.71
N GLY A 70 -0.79 -10.95 -0.79
CA GLY A 70 -0.98 -9.52 -0.87
C GLY A 70 -0.40 -8.80 0.33
N HIS A 71 -0.29 -7.48 0.24
CA HIS A 71 0.17 -6.64 1.34
C HIS A 71 -0.45 -5.27 1.28
N LEU A 72 -0.38 -4.56 2.41
CA LEU A 72 -0.59 -3.13 2.48
C LEU A 72 0.44 -2.52 3.44
N ALA A 73 1.09 -1.44 3.00
CA ALA A 73 1.93 -0.61 3.85
C ALA A 73 1.28 0.77 4.01
N GLY A 74 1.19 1.24 5.23
CA GLY A 74 0.64 2.54 5.58
C GLY A 74 1.58 3.31 6.50
N SER A 75 1.51 4.64 6.45
CA SER A 75 2.28 5.53 7.32
C SER A 75 1.38 6.59 7.93
N TYR A 76 1.69 6.97 9.16
CA TYR A 76 1.00 8.02 9.90
C TYR A 76 1.86 9.28 9.93
N TYR A 77 1.23 10.43 9.71
CA TYR A 77 1.85 11.74 9.79
C TYR A 77 1.02 12.63 10.72
N PRO A 78 1.61 13.12 11.83
CA PRO A 78 0.91 14.02 12.74
C PRO A 78 0.58 15.36 12.08
N ALA A 79 -0.28 16.12 12.72
CA ALA A 79 -0.48 17.53 12.39
C ALA A 79 0.85 18.31 12.48
N SER A 80 0.97 19.37 11.71
CA SER A 80 2.18 20.21 11.65
C SER A 80 1.77 21.67 11.43
N PRO A 81 2.69 22.62 11.48
CA PRO A 81 2.36 24.02 11.15
C PRO A 81 1.75 24.20 9.77
N MET A 82 2.04 23.34 8.82
CA MET A 82 1.45 23.39 7.46
C MET A 82 0.21 22.53 7.29
N MET A 83 -0.04 21.57 8.19
CA MET A 83 -1.12 20.60 8.08
C MET A 83 -1.92 20.57 9.38
N ALA A 84 -3.12 21.16 9.34
CA ALA A 84 -3.97 21.33 10.53
C ALA A 84 -4.44 20.01 11.17
N GLY A 85 -4.44 18.90 10.42
CA GLY A 85 -4.85 17.60 10.91
C GLY A 85 -3.84 16.51 10.61
N ALA A 86 -3.86 15.44 11.39
CA ALA A 86 -3.07 14.24 11.13
C ALA A 86 -3.64 13.49 9.92
N ARG A 87 -2.75 12.82 9.17
CA ARG A 87 -3.15 12.00 8.03
C ARG A 87 -2.49 10.63 8.07
N ALA A 88 -3.13 9.67 7.48
CA ALA A 88 -2.56 8.38 7.17
C ALA A 88 -2.39 8.24 5.66
N GLU A 89 -1.28 7.69 5.22
CA GLU A 89 -1.01 7.44 3.80
C GLU A 89 -0.95 5.95 3.53
N LEU A 90 -1.71 5.49 2.54
CA LEU A 90 -1.58 4.17 1.98
C LEU A 90 -0.42 4.23 0.98
N VAL A 91 0.73 3.71 1.40
CA VAL A 91 2.00 3.85 0.66
C VAL A 91 2.13 2.80 -0.43
N SER A 92 1.68 1.58 -0.15
CA SER A 92 1.85 0.45 -1.05
C SER A 92 0.75 -0.59 -0.79
N MET A 93 0.14 -1.11 -1.84
CA MET A 93 -0.81 -2.22 -1.74
C MET A 93 -0.76 -3.05 -3.01
N TYR A 94 -0.74 -4.37 -2.83
CA TYR A 94 -0.78 -5.32 -3.93
C TYR A 94 -1.55 -6.56 -3.52
N VAL A 95 -2.29 -7.12 -4.45
CA VAL A 95 -2.95 -8.43 -4.35
C VAL A 95 -2.61 -9.20 -5.61
N VAL A 96 -2.21 -10.45 -5.48
CA VAL A 96 -1.90 -11.30 -6.64
C VAL A 96 -3.09 -11.33 -7.62
N PRO A 97 -2.84 -11.28 -8.93
CA PRO A 97 -3.91 -11.12 -9.93
C PRO A 97 -5.05 -12.13 -9.81
N GLY A 98 -4.74 -13.39 -9.52
CA GLY A 98 -5.73 -14.46 -9.38
C GLY A 98 -6.71 -14.30 -8.21
N LEU A 99 -6.41 -13.41 -7.26
CA LEU A 99 -7.26 -13.15 -6.08
C LEU A 99 -7.87 -11.75 -6.09
N ARG A 100 -7.70 -10.98 -7.15
CA ARG A 100 -8.35 -9.68 -7.33
C ARG A 100 -9.84 -9.85 -7.62
N GLY A 101 -10.63 -8.84 -7.25
CA GLY A 101 -12.08 -8.89 -7.41
C GLY A 101 -12.79 -9.82 -6.42
N LYS A 102 -12.10 -10.34 -5.41
CA LYS A 102 -12.62 -11.27 -4.39
C LYS A 102 -12.63 -10.66 -2.98
N GLY A 103 -12.48 -9.36 -2.88
CA GLY A 103 -12.60 -8.62 -1.62
C GLY A 103 -11.32 -8.51 -0.78
N VAL A 104 -10.20 -9.09 -1.20
CA VAL A 104 -8.94 -9.04 -0.43
C VAL A 104 -8.45 -7.60 -0.26
N GLY A 105 -8.40 -6.83 -1.35
CA GLY A 105 -8.01 -5.42 -1.31
C GLY A 105 -8.95 -4.59 -0.43
N SER A 106 -10.25 -4.87 -0.48
CA SER A 106 -11.24 -4.18 0.37
C SER A 106 -11.00 -4.44 1.86
N ARG A 107 -10.65 -5.68 2.21
CA ARG A 107 -10.33 -6.04 3.60
C ARG A 107 -9.04 -5.38 4.07
N LEU A 108 -8.01 -5.32 3.22
CA LEU A 108 -6.76 -4.60 3.53
C LEU A 108 -7.03 -3.11 3.78
N VAL A 109 -7.81 -2.46 2.93
CA VAL A 109 -8.16 -1.04 3.10
C VAL A 109 -9.03 -0.82 4.34
N ALA A 110 -9.91 -1.75 4.69
CA ALA A 110 -10.71 -1.66 5.91
C ALA A 110 -9.84 -1.68 7.18
N GLU A 111 -8.85 -2.57 7.24
CA GLU A 111 -7.88 -2.62 8.35
C GLU A 111 -7.03 -1.35 8.42
N PHE A 112 -6.56 -0.84 7.27
CA PHE A 112 -5.85 0.43 7.20
C PHE A 112 -6.71 1.58 7.72
N THR A 113 -7.98 1.65 7.32
CA THR A 113 -8.93 2.68 7.76
C THR A 113 -9.14 2.64 9.27
N ALA A 114 -9.33 1.45 9.83
CA ALA A 114 -9.48 1.27 11.28
C ALA A 114 -8.23 1.75 12.03
N TRP A 115 -7.05 1.37 11.56
CA TRP A 115 -5.78 1.81 12.14
C TRP A 115 -5.61 3.33 12.07
N ALA A 116 -5.92 3.94 10.92
CA ALA A 116 -5.84 5.39 10.75
C ALA A 116 -6.73 6.13 11.76
N ARG A 117 -7.95 5.65 11.96
CA ARG A 117 -8.88 6.22 12.95
C ARG A 117 -8.36 6.07 14.39
N GLU A 118 -7.84 4.91 14.75
CA GLU A 118 -7.25 4.67 16.07
C GLU A 118 -6.07 5.60 16.36
N ARG A 119 -5.28 5.94 15.33
CA ARG A 119 -4.17 6.87 15.41
C ARG A 119 -4.60 8.34 15.45
N GLY A 120 -5.88 8.62 15.26
CA GLY A 120 -6.41 9.99 15.23
C GLY A 120 -6.22 10.72 13.91
N ALA A 121 -5.95 10.00 12.82
CA ALA A 121 -5.90 10.60 11.50
C ALA A 121 -7.29 11.13 11.09
N THR A 122 -7.33 12.31 10.50
CA THR A 122 -8.55 12.95 10.03
C THR A 122 -8.76 12.79 8.54
N ARG A 123 -7.73 12.31 7.82
CA ARG A 123 -7.78 12.06 6.38
C ARG A 123 -6.82 10.94 5.98
N MET A 124 -7.21 10.18 4.98
CA MET A 124 -6.37 9.16 4.35
C MET A 124 -5.99 9.61 2.94
N HIS A 125 -4.75 9.36 2.57
CA HIS A 125 -4.23 9.60 1.22
C HIS A 125 -3.81 8.30 0.56
N VAL A 126 -3.92 8.23 -0.75
CA VAL A 126 -3.28 7.24 -1.60
C VAL A 126 -2.84 7.90 -2.90
N THR A 127 -1.69 7.52 -3.40
CA THR A 127 -1.21 7.98 -4.71
C THR A 127 -1.36 6.83 -5.70
N ALA A 128 -1.98 7.10 -6.83
CA ALA A 128 -2.14 6.14 -7.93
C ALA A 128 -1.80 6.84 -9.25
N TYR A 129 -1.17 6.10 -10.17
CA TYR A 129 -0.97 6.60 -11.52
C TYR A 129 -2.32 6.84 -12.19
N THR A 130 -2.48 7.99 -12.85
CA THR A 130 -3.72 8.35 -13.54
C THR A 130 -4.12 7.29 -14.58
N ALA A 131 -3.14 6.72 -15.28
CA ALA A 131 -3.36 5.68 -16.27
C ALA A 131 -3.80 4.33 -15.67
N ASN A 132 -3.59 4.12 -14.37
CA ASN A 132 -4.11 2.95 -13.67
C ASN A 132 -5.56 3.18 -13.26
N GLU A 133 -6.46 3.17 -14.23
CA GLU A 133 -7.88 3.48 -14.02
C GLU A 133 -8.56 2.51 -13.06
N ALA A 134 -8.15 1.24 -13.05
CA ALA A 134 -8.71 0.25 -12.15
C ALA A 134 -8.42 0.57 -10.69
N ALA A 135 -7.18 0.99 -10.37
CA ALA A 135 -6.80 1.42 -9.03
C ALA A 135 -7.56 2.69 -8.62
N VAL A 136 -7.64 3.68 -9.50
CA VAL A 136 -8.37 4.93 -9.23
C VAL A 136 -9.83 4.63 -8.91
N ARG A 137 -10.50 3.81 -9.74
CA ARG A 137 -11.90 3.42 -9.49
C ARG A 137 -12.06 2.63 -8.18
N PHE A 138 -11.11 1.75 -7.87
CA PHE A 138 -11.12 0.99 -6.63
C PHE A 138 -11.14 1.91 -5.41
N TYR A 139 -10.28 2.93 -5.37
CA TYR A 139 -10.23 3.87 -4.26
C TYR A 139 -11.43 4.83 -4.24
N GLN A 140 -11.88 5.30 -5.38
CA GLN A 140 -13.07 6.16 -5.47
C GLN A 140 -14.31 5.47 -4.89
N ARG A 141 -14.50 4.19 -5.16
CA ARG A 141 -15.60 3.42 -4.57
C ARG A 141 -15.52 3.30 -3.05
N ARG A 142 -14.37 3.59 -2.46
CA ARG A 142 -14.13 3.56 -1.00
C ARG A 142 -14.07 4.95 -0.38
N GLY A 143 -14.55 5.96 -1.11
CA GLY A 143 -14.67 7.32 -0.58
C GLY A 143 -13.46 8.22 -0.82
N TYR A 144 -12.43 7.73 -1.52
CA TYR A 144 -11.30 8.59 -1.93
C TYR A 144 -11.74 9.46 -3.11
N ALA A 145 -11.38 10.74 -3.05
CA ALA A 145 -11.62 11.69 -4.12
C ALA A 145 -10.29 12.33 -4.56
N PRO A 146 -10.17 12.76 -5.82
CA PRO A 146 -8.96 13.45 -6.27
C PRO A 146 -8.65 14.67 -5.41
N LEU A 147 -7.39 14.81 -4.98
CA LEU A 147 -6.95 15.91 -4.12
C LEU A 147 -6.00 16.87 -4.85
N TRP A 148 -4.98 16.33 -5.53
CA TRP A 148 -4.07 17.13 -6.36
C TRP A 148 -3.63 16.32 -7.59
N THR A 149 -3.06 17.05 -8.54
CA THR A 149 -2.55 16.44 -9.77
C THR A 149 -1.05 16.71 -9.90
N VAL A 150 -0.29 15.69 -10.24
CA VAL A 150 1.11 15.82 -10.65
C VAL A 150 1.16 15.94 -12.17
N LEU A 151 1.78 17.00 -12.67
CA LEU A 151 2.03 17.20 -14.10
C LEU A 151 3.51 16.98 -14.34
N ALA A 152 3.86 16.19 -15.35
CA ALA A 152 5.23 15.84 -15.68
C ALA A 152 5.56 16.28 -17.11
N ALA A 153 6.80 16.74 -17.32
CA ALA A 153 7.33 17.05 -18.64
C ALA A 153 8.74 16.45 -18.78
N ASP A 154 8.98 15.77 -19.89
CA ASP A 154 10.30 15.26 -20.19
C ASP A 154 11.22 16.38 -20.70
N LEU A 155 12.53 16.30 -20.39
CA LEU A 155 13.57 17.21 -20.86
C LEU A 155 14.43 16.55 -21.93
#